data_a48dff96a4285b4b710cbedb86ff5e2b
#
_entry.id   a48dff96a4285b4b710cbedb86ff5e2b
#
_cell.length_a   1.000
_cell.length_b   1.000
_cell.length_c   1.000
_cell.angle_alpha   90.00
_cell.angle_beta   90.00
_cell.angle_gamma   90.00
#
_symmetry.space_group_name_H-M   'P 1'
#
loop_
_entity.id
_entity.type
_entity.pdbx_description
1 polymer ?
#
loop_
_entity_poly.entity_id
_entity_poly.type
_entity_poly.pdbx_seq_one_letter_code
_entity_poly.pdbx_strand_id
1 'polypeptide(L)'
;MSTDQDKLDEQKRIFGIAYKIAKKAHAGDFRHLPDARPYFEHVKDVAALMPTWELKTVAILHDAIEDSVKKPDGIKVTEDTLKTAGIPRHIIDGVVAMTRPKGMDYAKYVENVVKPNELARAVKLADNYVNLKDRIAALIAGDLSAAEKVHKYGISLQILTEA
;
A
#
# COMPACT_ATOMS: atom_id res chain seq x y z
N MET A 1 -1.13 29.52 18.03
CA MET A 1 -1.76 28.18 18.19
C MET A 1 -2.41 27.81 16.86
N SER A 2 -2.11 26.64 16.33
CA SER A 2 -2.76 26.14 15.12
C SER A 2 -4.23 25.85 15.40
N THR A 3 -5.13 26.34 14.56
CA THR A 3 -6.57 26.07 14.66
C THR A 3 -6.87 24.64 14.18
N ASP A 4 -8.04 24.11 14.47
CA ASP A 4 -8.45 22.81 13.95
C ASP A 4 -8.60 22.85 12.41
N GLN A 5 -8.95 24.01 11.85
CA GLN A 5 -8.97 24.22 10.41
C GLN A 5 -7.57 24.16 9.80
N ASP A 6 -6.57 24.78 10.42
CA ASP A 6 -5.18 24.73 9.96
C ASP A 6 -4.64 23.29 9.92
N LYS A 7 -4.97 22.48 10.94
CA LYS A 7 -4.61 21.07 10.99
C LYS A 7 -5.27 20.27 9.86
N LEU A 8 -6.56 20.50 9.62
CA LEU A 8 -7.30 19.82 8.56
C LEU A 8 -6.75 20.18 7.17
N ASP A 9 -6.39 21.43 6.95
CA ASP A 9 -5.84 21.89 5.68
C ASP A 9 -4.44 21.31 5.44
N GLU A 10 -3.62 21.18 6.49
CA GLU A 10 -2.32 20.52 6.42
C GLU A 10 -2.46 19.01 6.11
N GLN A 11 -3.41 18.30 6.73
CA GLN A 11 -3.69 16.89 6.45
C GLN A 11 -4.10 16.68 4.98
N LYS A 12 -4.99 17.54 4.46
CA LYS A 12 -5.40 17.51 3.05
C LYS A 12 -4.23 17.79 2.12
N ARG A 13 -3.35 18.74 2.47
CA ARG A 13 -2.16 19.09 1.70
C ARG A 13 -1.22 17.89 1.60
N ILE A 14 -0.90 17.23 2.74
CA ILE A 14 -0.02 16.06 2.80
C ILE A 14 -0.60 14.91 1.97
N PHE A 15 -1.89 14.60 2.14
CA PHE A 15 -2.54 13.56 1.35
C PHE A 15 -2.53 13.88 -0.15
N GLY A 16 -2.77 15.16 -0.53
CA GLY A 16 -2.69 15.60 -1.92
C GLY A 16 -1.31 15.41 -2.55
N ILE A 17 -0.23 15.63 -1.78
CA ILE A 17 1.15 15.36 -2.21
C ILE A 17 1.34 13.85 -2.43
N ALA A 18 0.98 13.04 -1.44
CA ALA A 18 1.07 11.58 -1.51
C ALA A 18 0.29 11.00 -2.70
N TYR A 19 -0.92 11.48 -2.94
CA TYR A 19 -1.75 11.09 -4.07
C TYR A 19 -1.06 11.36 -5.42
N LYS A 20 -0.45 12.54 -5.59
CA LYS A 20 0.27 12.90 -6.81
C LYS A 20 1.51 12.02 -7.04
N ILE A 21 2.25 11.72 -5.95
CA ILE A 21 3.42 10.82 -6.00
C ILE A 21 2.97 9.42 -6.43
N ALA A 22 1.97 8.85 -5.77
CA ALA A 22 1.46 7.51 -6.08
C ALA A 22 0.93 7.41 -7.51
N LYS A 23 0.16 8.41 -7.98
CA LYS A 23 -0.34 8.46 -9.35
C LYS A 23 0.77 8.44 -10.38
N LYS A 24 1.87 9.17 -10.14
CA LYS A 24 3.05 9.17 -11.02
C LYS A 24 3.82 7.84 -10.92
N ALA A 25 3.99 7.29 -9.71
CA ALA A 25 4.70 6.03 -9.49
C ALA A 25 4.04 4.86 -10.22
N HIS A 26 2.71 4.83 -10.28
CA HIS A 26 1.93 3.77 -10.92
C HIS A 26 1.45 4.10 -12.34
N ALA A 27 1.93 5.21 -12.94
CA ALA A 27 1.55 5.56 -14.30
C ALA A 27 1.96 4.46 -15.28
N GLY A 28 1.00 3.99 -16.08
CA GLY A 28 1.22 2.92 -17.06
C GLY A 28 1.24 1.49 -16.49
N ASP A 29 1.07 1.31 -15.18
CA ASP A 29 0.95 -0.02 -14.57
C ASP A 29 -0.49 -0.50 -14.60
N PHE A 30 -0.66 -1.80 -14.85
CA PHE A 30 -1.95 -2.48 -14.87
C PHE A 30 -1.92 -3.72 -13.98
N ARG A 31 -3.06 -4.08 -13.42
CA ARG A 31 -3.20 -5.33 -12.67
C ARG A 31 -3.27 -6.51 -13.64
N HIS A 32 -2.58 -7.59 -13.29
CA HIS A 32 -2.67 -8.89 -13.99
C HIS A 32 -3.93 -9.66 -13.53
N LEU A 33 -5.08 -9.08 -13.82
CA LEU A 33 -6.40 -9.66 -13.56
C LEU A 33 -7.22 -9.63 -14.85
N PRO A 34 -8.31 -10.39 -14.96
CA PRO A 34 -9.12 -10.41 -16.18
C PRO A 34 -9.60 -9.03 -16.65
N ASP A 35 -9.81 -8.08 -15.73
CA ASP A 35 -10.25 -6.71 -16.02
C ASP A 35 -9.11 -5.75 -16.37
N ALA A 36 -7.84 -6.16 -16.17
CA ALA A 36 -6.62 -5.40 -16.53
C ALA A 36 -6.68 -3.90 -16.19
N ARG A 37 -7.36 -3.54 -15.09
CA ARG A 37 -7.54 -2.14 -14.68
C ARG A 37 -6.23 -1.48 -14.27
N PRO A 38 -6.08 -0.13 -14.36
CA PRO A 38 -4.89 0.58 -13.93
C PRO A 38 -4.53 0.25 -12.47
N TYR A 39 -3.24 0.01 -12.18
CA TYR A 39 -2.80 -0.36 -10.85
C TYR A 39 -3.12 0.71 -9.79
N PHE A 40 -3.13 1.97 -10.18
CA PHE A 40 -3.47 3.08 -9.30
C PHE A 40 -4.88 2.95 -8.69
N GLU A 41 -5.83 2.29 -9.37
CA GLU A 41 -7.16 2.01 -8.81
C GLU A 41 -7.08 1.09 -7.58
N HIS A 42 -6.14 0.12 -7.56
CA HIS A 42 -5.92 -0.74 -6.41
C HIS A 42 -5.50 0.06 -5.16
N VAL A 43 -4.50 0.95 -5.28
CA VAL A 43 -4.06 1.74 -4.12
C VAL A 43 -5.15 2.71 -3.64
N LYS A 44 -6.01 3.21 -4.54
CA LYS A 44 -7.19 4.00 -4.18
C LYS A 44 -8.23 3.16 -3.44
N ASP A 45 -8.49 1.93 -3.86
CA ASP A 45 -9.42 1.01 -3.19
C ASP A 45 -8.96 0.71 -1.76
N VAL A 46 -7.67 0.47 -1.56
CA VAL A 46 -7.09 0.26 -0.22
C VAL A 46 -7.24 1.54 0.63
N ALA A 47 -6.91 2.71 0.07
CA ALA A 47 -7.04 3.98 0.78
C ALA A 47 -8.49 4.33 1.15
N ALA A 48 -9.47 3.93 0.33
CA ALA A 48 -10.90 4.15 0.59
C ALA A 48 -11.40 3.39 1.82
N LEU A 49 -10.75 2.29 2.22
CA LEU A 49 -11.08 1.51 3.41
C LEU A 49 -10.52 2.12 4.70
N MET A 50 -9.65 3.12 4.61
CA MET A 50 -8.92 3.65 5.75
C MET A 50 -9.71 4.74 6.48
N PRO A 51 -9.82 4.67 7.83
CA PRO A 51 -10.64 5.62 8.60
C PRO A 51 -9.94 6.96 8.87
N THR A 52 -8.60 7.01 8.93
CA THR A 52 -7.85 8.23 9.27
C THR A 52 -7.01 8.73 8.10
N TRP A 53 -6.62 10.00 8.15
CA TRP A 53 -5.81 10.61 7.09
C TRP A 53 -4.40 10.01 7.02
N GLU A 54 -3.81 9.62 8.15
CA GLU A 54 -2.51 8.94 8.21
C GLU A 54 -2.57 7.59 7.49
N LEU A 55 -3.56 6.79 7.84
CA LEU A 55 -3.79 5.48 7.23
C LEU A 55 -4.10 5.61 5.73
N LYS A 56 -4.90 6.59 5.32
CA LYS A 56 -5.15 6.89 3.89
C LYS A 56 -3.87 7.25 3.17
N THR A 57 -2.99 8.03 3.82
CA THR A 57 -1.72 8.47 3.23
C THR A 57 -0.73 7.32 3.09
N VAL A 58 -0.62 6.44 4.08
CA VAL A 58 0.18 5.20 3.96
C VAL A 58 -0.42 4.31 2.87
N ALA A 59 -1.74 4.14 2.85
CA ALA A 59 -2.40 3.27 1.89
C ALA A 59 -2.22 3.72 0.43
N ILE A 60 -2.31 5.02 0.14
CA ILE A 60 -2.09 5.51 -1.23
C ILE A 60 -0.64 5.33 -1.69
N LEU A 61 0.33 5.33 -0.76
CA LEU A 61 1.76 5.19 -1.04
C LEU A 61 2.30 3.76 -0.89
N HIS A 62 1.52 2.79 -0.40
CA HIS A 62 2.04 1.53 0.13
C HIS A 62 2.90 0.72 -0.85
N ASP A 63 2.63 0.78 -2.14
CA ASP A 63 3.40 0.09 -3.19
C ASP A 63 4.33 1.03 -3.97
N ALA A 64 4.31 2.34 -3.69
CA ALA A 64 5.04 3.32 -4.49
C ALA A 64 6.56 3.14 -4.47
N ILE A 65 7.14 2.78 -3.33
CA ILE A 65 8.59 2.51 -3.21
C ILE A 65 8.93 1.25 -4.01
N GLU A 66 8.24 0.13 -3.74
CA GLU A 66 8.54 -1.17 -4.35
C GLU A 66 8.36 -1.14 -5.87
N ASP A 67 7.30 -0.54 -6.37
CA ASP A 67 6.98 -0.57 -7.80
C ASP A 67 7.79 0.46 -8.60
N SER A 68 8.12 1.62 -8.02
CA SER A 68 8.90 2.63 -8.72
C SER A 68 10.31 2.17 -9.08
N VAL A 69 10.94 1.30 -8.27
CA VAL A 69 12.28 0.78 -8.56
C VAL A 69 12.32 -0.17 -9.74
N LYS A 70 11.18 -0.78 -10.08
CA LYS A 70 11.06 -1.71 -11.21
C LYS A 70 11.03 -0.99 -12.57
N LYS A 71 10.84 0.32 -12.59
CA LYS A 71 10.74 1.13 -13.81
C LYS A 71 12.07 1.80 -14.13
N PRO A 72 12.70 1.52 -15.29
CA PRO A 72 13.99 2.13 -15.64
C PRO A 72 13.90 3.65 -15.78
N ASP A 73 12.85 4.16 -16.44
CA ASP A 73 12.69 5.57 -16.81
C ASP A 73 11.63 6.32 -15.97
N GLY A 74 11.06 5.66 -14.94
CA GLY A 74 10.05 6.25 -14.08
C GLY A 74 10.63 7.06 -12.92
N ILE A 75 9.76 7.81 -12.23
CA ILE A 75 10.16 8.44 -10.97
C ILE A 75 10.55 7.37 -9.96
N LYS A 76 11.58 7.64 -9.16
CA LYS A 76 11.98 6.78 -8.06
C LYS A 76 11.40 7.34 -6.75
N VAL A 77 10.56 6.56 -6.11
CA VAL A 77 10.04 6.88 -4.78
C VAL A 77 10.94 6.22 -3.75
N THR A 78 11.53 7.04 -2.90
CA THR A 78 12.42 6.62 -1.81
C THR A 78 12.00 7.31 -0.53
N GLU A 79 12.54 6.84 0.60
CA GLU A 79 12.38 7.51 1.88
C GLU A 79 12.77 8.99 1.81
N ASP A 80 13.90 9.29 1.17
CA ASP A 80 14.41 10.66 1.01
C ASP A 80 13.50 11.53 0.14
N THR A 81 12.96 10.99 -0.96
CA THR A 81 12.03 11.75 -1.81
C THR A 81 10.71 12.03 -1.11
N LEU A 82 10.21 11.10 -0.28
CA LEU A 82 9.01 11.32 0.54
C LEU A 82 9.27 12.38 1.62
N LYS A 83 10.41 12.33 2.29
CA LYS A 83 10.83 13.33 3.27
C LYS A 83 10.95 14.72 2.66
N THR A 84 11.61 14.83 1.50
CA THR A 84 11.77 16.09 0.76
C THR A 84 10.43 16.67 0.31
N ALA A 85 9.47 15.80 -0.03
CA ALA A 85 8.11 16.20 -0.39
C ALA A 85 7.27 16.69 0.81
N GLY A 86 7.77 16.54 2.04
CA GLY A 86 7.08 16.98 3.26
C GLY A 86 6.14 15.95 3.84
N ILE A 87 6.32 14.66 3.52
CA ILE A 87 5.57 13.58 4.16
C ILE A 87 6.13 13.38 5.59
N PRO A 88 5.27 13.35 6.64
CA PRO A 88 5.71 13.18 8.02
C PRO A 88 6.43 11.84 8.27
N ARG A 89 7.40 11.83 9.17
CA ARG A 89 8.25 10.66 9.46
C ARG A 89 7.45 9.41 9.80
N HIS A 90 6.46 9.48 10.68
CA HIS A 90 5.65 8.33 11.08
C HIS A 90 4.87 7.71 9.90
N ILE A 91 4.46 8.51 8.92
CA ILE A 91 3.83 8.03 7.68
C ILE A 91 4.87 7.35 6.79
N ILE A 92 6.05 7.95 6.63
CA ILE A 92 7.16 7.35 5.88
C ILE A 92 7.52 5.97 6.47
N ASP A 93 7.63 5.87 7.80
CA ASP A 93 7.91 4.60 8.47
C ASP A 93 6.86 3.52 8.15
N GLY A 94 5.58 3.92 8.09
CA GLY A 94 4.50 3.04 7.66
C GLY A 94 4.66 2.57 6.20
N VAL A 95 5.00 3.48 5.30
CA VAL A 95 5.22 3.16 3.87
C VAL A 95 6.45 2.26 3.69
N VAL A 96 7.54 2.54 4.39
CA VAL A 96 8.76 1.70 4.37
C VAL A 96 8.46 0.29 4.89
N ALA A 97 7.69 0.18 5.98
CA ALA A 97 7.28 -1.13 6.51
C ALA A 97 6.38 -1.91 5.55
N MET A 98 5.68 -1.25 4.61
CA MET A 98 4.92 -1.90 3.54
C MET A 98 5.80 -2.40 2.38
N THR A 99 7.08 -2.02 2.34
CA THR A 99 8.04 -2.43 1.30
C THR A 99 8.83 -3.65 1.78
N ARG A 100 8.66 -4.80 1.11
CA ARG A 100 9.34 -6.04 1.50
C ARG A 100 10.83 -5.96 1.14
N PRO A 101 11.75 -6.17 2.11
CA PRO A 101 13.17 -6.28 1.82
C PRO A 101 13.46 -7.42 0.83
N LYS A 102 14.38 -7.18 -0.10
CA LYS A 102 14.76 -8.17 -1.11
C LYS A 102 15.27 -9.46 -0.44
N GLY A 103 14.73 -10.61 -0.88
CA GLY A 103 15.12 -11.92 -0.37
C GLY A 103 14.49 -12.32 0.97
N MET A 104 13.72 -11.45 1.61
CA MET A 104 13.02 -11.82 2.84
C MET A 104 11.82 -12.72 2.53
N ASP A 105 11.64 -13.78 3.30
CA ASP A 105 10.45 -14.64 3.26
C ASP A 105 9.19 -13.80 3.55
N TYR A 106 8.09 -14.11 2.87
CA TYR A 106 6.89 -13.27 2.96
C TYR A 106 6.23 -13.32 4.35
N ALA A 107 6.13 -14.50 4.96
CA ALA A 107 5.52 -14.63 6.28
C ALA A 107 6.37 -13.92 7.35
N LYS A 108 7.69 -14.08 7.29
CA LYS A 108 8.64 -13.36 8.16
C LYS A 108 8.57 -11.85 7.97
N TYR A 109 8.42 -11.40 6.74
CA TYR A 109 8.23 -9.97 6.45
C TYR A 109 6.95 -9.44 7.12
N VAL A 110 5.83 -10.14 6.95
CA VAL A 110 4.56 -9.73 7.56
C VAL A 110 4.66 -9.71 9.09
N GLU A 111 5.26 -10.73 9.69
CA GLU A 111 5.38 -10.87 11.14
C GLU A 111 6.35 -9.86 11.77
N ASN A 112 7.54 -9.71 11.18
CA ASN A 112 8.64 -8.98 11.83
C ASN A 112 8.77 -7.52 11.38
N VAL A 113 8.19 -7.14 10.23
CA VAL A 113 8.29 -5.78 9.67
C VAL A 113 6.94 -5.08 9.66
N VAL A 114 5.91 -5.72 9.12
CA VAL A 114 4.59 -5.10 8.99
C VAL A 114 3.84 -5.05 10.32
N LYS A 115 3.71 -6.20 10.98
CA LYS A 115 2.90 -6.36 12.22
C LYS A 115 3.31 -5.41 13.35
N PRO A 116 4.61 -5.11 13.60
CA PRO A 116 5.02 -4.17 14.64
C PRO A 116 4.69 -2.70 14.35
N ASN A 117 4.46 -2.32 13.09
CA ASN A 117 4.10 -0.95 12.73
C ASN A 117 2.58 -0.84 12.61
N GLU A 118 1.95 -0.07 13.48
CA GLU A 118 0.48 0.05 13.56
C GLU A 118 -0.15 0.53 12.23
N LEU A 119 0.45 1.52 11.57
CA LEU A 119 -0.06 2.03 10.29
C LEU A 119 0.07 0.99 9.18
N ALA A 120 1.26 0.36 9.07
CA ALA A 120 1.50 -0.68 8.08
C ALA A 120 0.61 -1.91 8.32
N ARG A 121 0.42 -2.33 9.57
CA ARG A 121 -0.47 -3.44 9.94
C ARG A 121 -1.90 -3.20 9.47
N ALA A 122 -2.47 -2.03 9.76
CA ALA A 122 -3.83 -1.68 9.34
C ALA A 122 -3.97 -1.61 7.82
N VAL A 123 -3.01 -0.98 7.14
CA VAL A 123 -3.00 -0.88 5.67
C VAL A 123 -2.82 -2.26 5.03
N LYS A 124 -1.95 -3.13 5.58
CA LYS A 124 -1.73 -4.48 5.06
C LYS A 124 -2.96 -5.38 5.18
N LEU A 125 -3.74 -5.23 6.24
CA LEU A 125 -5.04 -5.90 6.36
C LEU A 125 -5.98 -5.52 5.22
N ALA A 126 -6.09 -4.23 4.92
CA ALA A 126 -6.93 -3.74 3.83
C ALA A 126 -6.39 -4.14 2.44
N ASP A 127 -5.09 -4.05 2.21
CA ASP A 127 -4.43 -4.50 0.99
C ASP A 127 -4.69 -6.00 0.74
N ASN A 128 -4.51 -6.84 1.76
CA ASN A 128 -4.80 -8.26 1.67
C ASN A 128 -6.29 -8.54 1.39
N TYR A 129 -7.20 -7.79 2.00
CA TYR A 129 -8.63 -7.91 1.74
C TYR A 129 -8.96 -7.61 0.26
N VAL A 130 -8.48 -6.48 -0.26
CA VAL A 130 -8.72 -6.09 -1.67
C VAL A 130 -8.12 -7.15 -2.61
N ASN A 131 -6.87 -7.56 -2.37
CA ASN A 131 -6.19 -8.57 -3.17
C ASN A 131 -6.91 -9.93 -3.11
N LEU A 132 -7.33 -10.36 -1.91
CA LEU A 132 -8.02 -11.63 -1.73
C LEU A 132 -9.37 -11.66 -2.47
N LYS A 133 -10.14 -10.59 -2.36
CA LYS A 133 -11.41 -10.44 -3.09
C LYS A 133 -11.20 -10.60 -4.60
N ASP A 134 -10.21 -9.91 -5.16
CA ASP A 134 -9.90 -9.97 -6.60
C ASP A 134 -9.44 -11.37 -7.03
N ARG A 135 -8.62 -12.05 -6.21
CA ARG A 135 -8.13 -13.40 -6.52
C ARG A 135 -9.21 -14.47 -6.37
N ILE A 136 -10.10 -14.33 -5.41
CA ILE A 136 -11.27 -15.23 -5.29
C ILE A 136 -12.18 -15.06 -6.51
N ALA A 137 -12.44 -13.84 -6.95
CA ALA A 137 -13.20 -13.58 -8.18
C ALA A 137 -12.55 -14.23 -9.41
N ALA A 138 -11.21 -14.15 -9.53
CA ALA A 138 -10.47 -14.83 -10.60
C ALA A 138 -10.62 -16.37 -10.54
N LEU A 139 -10.56 -16.98 -9.34
CA LEU A 139 -10.80 -18.41 -9.15
C LEU A 139 -12.20 -18.82 -9.59
N ILE A 140 -13.22 -18.05 -9.21
CA ILE A 140 -14.63 -18.30 -9.62
C ILE A 140 -14.75 -18.21 -11.15
N ALA A 141 -14.02 -17.32 -11.80
CA ALA A 141 -13.95 -17.20 -13.25
C ALA A 141 -13.12 -18.29 -13.95
N GLY A 142 -12.51 -19.23 -13.19
CA GLY A 142 -11.76 -20.37 -13.72
C GLY A 142 -10.24 -20.19 -13.79
N ASP A 143 -9.68 -19.07 -13.30
CA ASP A 143 -8.25 -18.87 -13.21
C ASP A 143 -7.65 -19.58 -11.98
N LEU A 144 -7.31 -20.85 -12.13
CA LEU A 144 -6.74 -21.68 -11.06
C LEU A 144 -5.37 -21.19 -10.59
N SER A 145 -4.65 -20.39 -11.39
CA SER A 145 -3.36 -19.81 -10.99
C SER A 145 -3.49 -18.82 -9.83
N ALA A 146 -4.69 -18.30 -9.58
CA ALA A 146 -4.96 -17.40 -8.46
C ALA A 146 -4.91 -18.08 -7.08
N ALA A 147 -4.99 -19.43 -7.01
CA ALA A 147 -5.03 -20.18 -5.75
C ALA A 147 -3.82 -19.96 -4.84
N GLU A 148 -2.62 -19.92 -5.41
CA GLU A 148 -1.38 -19.64 -4.65
C GLU A 148 -1.42 -18.27 -3.97
N LYS A 149 -1.94 -17.26 -4.65
CA LYS A 149 -2.09 -15.90 -4.11
C LYS A 149 -3.15 -15.85 -3.01
N VAL A 150 -4.26 -16.56 -3.16
CA VAL A 150 -5.29 -16.69 -2.12
C VAL A 150 -4.69 -17.29 -0.85
N HIS A 151 -3.92 -18.37 -0.96
CA HIS A 151 -3.23 -18.98 0.16
C HIS A 151 -2.25 -18.02 0.85
N LYS A 152 -1.40 -17.34 0.07
CA LYS A 152 -0.45 -16.34 0.56
C LYS A 152 -1.13 -15.23 1.37
N TYR A 153 -2.20 -14.65 0.86
CA TYR A 153 -2.93 -13.59 1.55
C TYR A 153 -3.68 -14.10 2.79
N GLY A 154 -4.17 -15.35 2.77
CA GLY A 154 -4.75 -16.00 3.93
C GLY A 154 -3.77 -16.13 5.10
N ILE A 155 -2.55 -16.61 4.83
CA ILE A 155 -1.45 -16.67 5.83
C ILE A 155 -1.16 -15.27 6.39
N SER A 156 -1.06 -14.27 5.54
CA SER A 156 -0.80 -12.90 5.97
C SER A 156 -1.90 -12.36 6.90
N LEU A 157 -3.16 -12.59 6.56
CA LEU A 157 -4.30 -12.20 7.41
C LEU A 157 -4.23 -12.89 8.77
N GLN A 158 -3.91 -14.17 8.82
CA GLN A 158 -3.76 -14.91 10.07
C GLN A 158 -2.67 -14.26 10.95
N ILE A 159 -1.47 -14.04 10.43
CA ILE A 159 -0.35 -13.40 11.17
C ILE A 159 -0.76 -12.03 11.72
N LEU A 160 -1.41 -11.20 10.91
CA LEU A 160 -1.78 -9.83 11.27
C LEU A 160 -2.90 -9.75 12.32
N THR A 161 -3.72 -10.80 12.45
CA THR A 161 -4.86 -10.86 13.40
C THR A 161 -4.56 -11.63 14.67
N GLU A 162 -3.49 -12.41 14.70
CA GLU A 162 -3.02 -13.05 15.93
C GLU A 162 -2.50 -12.02 16.94
N ALA A 163 -2.82 -12.26 18.24
CA ALA A 163 -2.43 -11.41 19.35
C ALA A 163 -0.91 -11.43 19.60
#